data_28499c739f35c98ef9279f047fb4e743
#
_entry.id   28499c739f35c98ef9279f047fb4e743
#
_cell.length_a   1.000
_cell.length_b   1.000
_cell.length_c   1.000
_cell.angle_alpha   90.00
_cell.angle_beta   90.00
_cell.angle_gamma   90.00
#
_symmetry.space_group_name_H-M   'P 1'
#
loop_
_entity.id
_entity.type
_entity.pdbx_description
1 polymer ?
#
loop_
_entity_poly.entity_id
_entity_poly.type
_entity_poly.pdbx_seq_one_letter_code
_entity_poly.pdbx_strand_id
1 'polypeptide(L)'
;SSVSSAYSPEGESMYGPSARTSRSRLSMPNLGVSLVMNTGRRSGLKSFTFAVVSNQTAQYNYAASAYGANSRTSKMAEFASAASGIREDILANYNSFDNSDVSWDVLTAYQAGMFGSYGTDGRYVGVTEMISPDGSYHYVPGALQQSSAITKSGHKNDLVFNFGFNVSDKFFF
;
A
#
# COMPACT_ATOMS: atom_id res chain seq x y z
N SER A 1 9.52 20.40 9.46
CA SER A 1 8.10 20.71 9.33
C SER A 1 7.27 19.51 9.74
N SER A 2 6.50 19.65 10.79
CA SER A 2 5.54 18.64 11.24
C SER A 2 4.25 18.82 10.45
N VAL A 3 3.82 17.81 9.71
CA VAL A 3 2.49 17.76 9.12
C VAL A 3 1.64 16.88 10.03
N SER A 4 0.74 17.49 10.80
CA SER A 4 -0.31 16.77 11.50
C SER A 4 -1.57 16.84 10.64
N SER A 5 -1.93 15.74 10.00
CA SER A 5 -3.25 15.61 9.39
C SER A 5 -4.14 14.82 10.35
N ALA A 6 -5.12 15.49 10.92
CA ALA A 6 -6.25 14.83 11.55
C ALA A 6 -7.26 14.55 10.43
N TYR A 7 -7.42 13.28 10.07
CA TYR A 7 -8.50 12.84 9.20
C TYR A 7 -9.72 12.58 10.08
N SER A 8 -10.74 13.41 9.93
CA SER A 8 -12.07 13.17 10.47
C SER A 8 -12.96 12.78 9.30
N PRO A 9 -13.36 11.52 9.13
CA PRO A 9 -14.33 11.18 8.11
C PRO A 9 -15.69 11.73 8.54
N GLU A 10 -16.22 12.65 7.75
CA GLU A 10 -17.65 12.96 7.77
C GLU A 10 -18.38 11.79 7.10
N GLY A 11 -18.91 10.93 7.90
CA GLY A 11 -19.66 9.74 7.55
C GLY A 11 -19.58 8.80 8.75
N GLU A 12 -20.66 8.13 9.09
CA GLU A 12 -20.72 7.24 10.24
C GLU A 12 -19.47 6.33 10.30
N SER A 13 -18.53 6.71 11.13
CA SER A 13 -17.31 5.95 11.37
C SER A 13 -17.72 4.61 11.98
N MET A 14 -17.58 3.53 11.23
CA MET A 14 -17.75 2.16 11.73
C MET A 14 -16.71 1.84 12.81
N TYR A 15 -15.72 2.67 12.97
CA TYR A 15 -14.62 2.56 13.93
C TYR A 15 -14.58 3.83 14.76
N GLY A 16 -14.49 3.70 16.06
CA GLY A 16 -14.46 4.79 17.04
C GLY A 16 -13.39 5.86 16.77
N PRO A 17 -13.14 6.77 17.70
CA PRO A 17 -12.47 8.03 17.43
C PRO A 17 -11.09 7.85 16.80
N SER A 18 -10.86 8.69 15.80
CA SER A 18 -9.72 8.79 14.91
C SER A 18 -8.34 8.52 15.52
N ALA A 19 -7.57 7.69 14.85
CA ALA A 19 -6.14 7.54 15.11
C ALA A 19 -5.38 8.82 14.75
N ARG A 20 -4.52 9.27 15.69
CA ARG A 20 -3.56 10.35 15.44
C ARG A 20 -2.25 9.76 14.96
N THR A 21 -1.73 10.28 13.85
CA THR A 21 -0.37 10.00 13.43
C THR A 21 0.39 11.32 13.29
N SER A 22 1.48 11.48 14.05
CA SER A 22 2.42 12.58 13.84
C SER A 22 3.80 12.00 13.53
N ARG A 23 4.45 12.55 12.52
CA ARG A 23 5.80 12.15 12.17
C ARG A 23 6.62 13.38 11.76
N SER A 24 7.71 13.62 12.48
CA SER A 24 8.69 14.63 12.07
C SER A 24 9.80 13.97 11.26
N ARG A 25 10.27 14.65 10.22
CA ARG A 25 11.29 14.11 9.33
C ARG A 25 12.24 15.19 8.82
N LEU A 26 13.52 14.84 8.81
CA LEU A 26 14.53 15.55 8.05
C LEU A 26 14.60 14.90 6.65
N SER A 27 14.46 15.68 5.61
CA SER A 27 14.55 15.23 4.23
C SER A 27 15.56 16.09 3.47
N MET A 28 16.47 15.45 2.75
CA MET A 28 17.31 16.11 1.74
C MET A 28 16.73 15.78 0.37
N PRO A 29 15.93 16.68 -0.22
CA PRO A 29 15.18 16.38 -1.44
C PRO A 29 16.06 16.24 -2.66
N ASN A 30 17.20 16.91 -2.70
CA ASN A 30 18.17 16.79 -3.77
C ASN A 30 19.60 17.05 -3.27
N LEU A 31 20.55 16.36 -3.88
CA LEU A 31 21.97 16.56 -3.71
C LEU A 31 22.66 16.37 -5.07
N GLY A 32 23.47 17.31 -5.47
CA GLY A 32 24.19 17.22 -6.74
C GLY A 32 25.60 17.79 -6.66
N VAL A 33 26.46 17.25 -7.49
CA VAL A 33 27.82 17.74 -7.70
C VAL A 33 28.03 17.95 -9.19
N SER A 34 28.60 19.09 -9.53
CA SER A 34 29.00 19.44 -10.91
C SER A 34 30.48 19.76 -10.96
N LEU A 35 31.15 19.19 -11.93
CA LEU A 35 32.56 19.42 -12.22
C LEU A 35 32.70 20.00 -13.63
N VAL A 36 33.41 21.10 -13.75
CA VAL A 36 33.74 21.70 -15.02
C VAL A 36 35.24 21.56 -15.28
N MET A 37 35.58 20.96 -16.40
CA MET A 37 36.98 20.77 -16.82
C MET A 37 37.24 21.58 -18.08
N ASN A 38 38.20 22.52 -17.97
CA ASN A 38 38.65 23.33 -19.07
C ASN A 38 39.87 22.67 -19.74
N THR A 39 39.83 22.54 -21.06
CA THR A 39 40.90 21.89 -21.82
C THR A 39 42.08 22.84 -22.13
N GLY A 40 41.93 24.15 -21.89
CA GLY A 40 42.92 25.16 -22.22
C GLY A 40 43.06 25.47 -23.71
N ARG A 41 42.23 24.84 -24.55
CA ARG A 41 42.30 25.03 -26.02
C ARG A 41 41.58 26.31 -26.43
N ARG A 42 42.12 27.02 -27.44
CA ARG A 42 41.49 28.22 -28.02
C ARG A 42 40.37 27.88 -29.01
N SER A 43 40.37 26.68 -29.59
CA SER A 43 39.36 26.17 -30.52
C SER A 43 39.12 24.68 -30.32
N GLY A 44 38.01 24.16 -30.84
CA GLY A 44 37.57 22.79 -30.60
C GLY A 44 36.90 22.63 -29.22
N LEU A 45 37.07 21.51 -28.57
CA LEU A 45 36.52 21.26 -27.26
C LEU A 45 37.23 22.13 -26.22
N LYS A 46 36.56 23.15 -25.71
CA LYS A 46 37.10 24.12 -24.75
C LYS A 46 36.86 23.69 -23.30
N SER A 47 35.68 23.19 -23.03
CA SER A 47 35.36 22.64 -21.71
C SER A 47 34.34 21.52 -21.82
N PHE A 48 34.35 20.65 -20.83
CA PHE A 48 33.26 19.75 -20.60
C PHE A 48 32.83 19.80 -19.13
N THR A 49 31.53 19.57 -18.93
CA THR A 49 30.92 19.55 -17.62
C THR A 49 30.37 18.14 -17.37
N PHE A 50 30.60 17.65 -16.20
CA PHE A 50 29.97 16.41 -15.69
C PHE A 50 29.25 16.76 -14.42
N ALA A 51 27.96 16.35 -14.32
CA ALA A 51 27.19 16.52 -13.11
C ALA A 51 26.48 15.23 -12.75
N VAL A 52 26.42 14.97 -11.46
CA VAL A 52 25.62 13.88 -10.86
C VAL A 52 24.68 14.49 -9.85
N VAL A 53 23.39 14.20 -10.00
CA VAL A 53 22.35 14.70 -9.10
C VAL A 53 21.51 13.54 -8.64
N SER A 54 21.38 13.40 -7.33
CA SER A 54 20.39 12.52 -6.70
C SER A 54 19.19 13.35 -6.30
N ASN A 55 18.02 12.97 -6.79
CA ASN A 55 16.77 13.70 -6.59
C ASN A 55 15.72 12.78 -5.99
N GLN A 56 15.22 13.12 -4.81
CA GLN A 56 14.12 12.37 -4.20
C GLN A 56 12.79 12.80 -4.83
N THR A 57 12.23 11.95 -5.69
CA THR A 57 11.02 12.25 -6.47
C THR A 57 9.73 11.86 -5.76
N ALA A 58 9.77 10.90 -4.85
CA ALA A 58 8.61 10.52 -4.06
C ALA A 58 8.98 9.96 -2.69
N GLN A 59 8.06 10.09 -1.76
CA GLN A 59 8.18 9.58 -0.42
C GLN A 59 6.84 8.98 0.03
N TYR A 60 6.87 7.70 0.43
CA TYR A 60 5.67 6.89 0.71
C TYR A 60 5.50 6.58 2.20
N ASN A 61 5.86 7.50 3.08
CA ASN A 61 5.76 7.21 4.50
C ASN A 61 4.42 7.65 5.06
N TYR A 62 3.63 6.66 5.41
CA TYR A 62 2.30 6.80 5.95
C TYR A 62 2.11 5.77 7.07
N ALA A 63 1.51 6.17 8.16
CA ALA A 63 1.05 5.27 9.19
C ALA A 63 -0.34 5.72 9.66
N ALA A 64 -1.25 4.78 9.71
CA ALA A 64 -2.59 4.98 10.26
C ALA A 64 -2.98 3.75 11.08
N SER A 65 -3.72 3.99 12.15
CA SER A 65 -4.35 2.94 12.93
C SER A 65 -5.78 3.33 13.25
N ALA A 66 -6.66 2.35 13.23
CA ALA A 66 -8.04 2.50 13.63
C ALA A 66 -8.40 1.35 14.56
N TYR A 67 -9.24 1.60 15.55
CA TYR A 67 -9.79 0.56 16.41
C TYR A 67 -11.24 0.93 16.77
N GLY A 68 -12.04 -0.07 17.05
CA GLY A 68 -13.43 0.16 17.45
C GLY A 68 -14.23 -1.13 17.61
N ALA A 69 -15.40 -0.98 18.17
CA ALA A 69 -16.37 -2.05 18.29
C ALA A 69 -17.35 -2.02 17.11
N ASN A 70 -17.57 -3.16 16.48
CA ASN A 70 -18.52 -3.31 15.40
C ASN A 70 -19.43 -4.53 15.67
N SER A 71 -20.74 -4.32 15.63
CA SER A 71 -21.74 -5.37 15.81
C SER A 71 -22.41 -5.83 14.51
N ARG A 72 -22.06 -5.25 13.37
CA ARG A 72 -22.71 -5.51 12.08
C ARG A 72 -21.90 -6.45 11.20
N THR A 73 -20.59 -6.26 11.17
CA THR A 73 -19.71 -7.00 10.28
C THR A 73 -18.31 -7.15 10.86
N SER A 74 -17.53 -8.04 10.28
CA SER A 74 -16.13 -8.27 10.64
C SER A 74 -15.30 -8.44 9.38
N LYS A 75 -13.99 -8.41 9.50
CA LYS A 75 -13.09 -8.73 8.39
C LYS A 75 -13.25 -10.19 7.93
N MET A 76 -13.62 -11.09 8.84
CA MET A 76 -13.91 -12.49 8.52
C MET A 76 -15.16 -12.62 7.66
N ALA A 77 -16.22 -11.85 7.99
CA ALA A 77 -17.43 -11.76 7.19
C ALA A 77 -17.17 -11.21 5.77
N GLU A 78 -16.29 -10.23 5.65
CA GLU A 78 -15.88 -9.69 4.36
C GLU A 78 -15.21 -10.75 3.49
N PHE A 79 -14.28 -11.52 4.03
CA PHE A 79 -13.64 -12.63 3.31
C PHE A 79 -14.64 -13.72 2.92
N ALA A 80 -15.55 -14.11 3.83
CA ALA A 80 -16.59 -15.07 3.53
C ALA A 80 -17.51 -14.59 2.38
N SER A 81 -17.86 -13.30 2.40
CA SER A 81 -18.64 -12.68 1.32
C SER A 81 -17.88 -12.65 -0.01
N ALA A 82 -16.60 -12.31 0.00
CA ALA A 82 -15.75 -12.31 -1.19
C ALA A 82 -15.53 -13.71 -1.78
N ALA A 83 -15.59 -14.75 -0.95
CA ALA A 83 -15.50 -16.15 -1.37
C ALA A 83 -16.81 -16.72 -1.92
N SER A 84 -17.93 -16.01 -1.76
CA SER A 84 -19.25 -16.53 -2.17
C SER A 84 -19.30 -16.91 -3.64
N GLY A 85 -19.77 -18.13 -3.94
CA GLY A 85 -19.84 -18.67 -5.29
C GLY A 85 -18.53 -19.31 -5.79
N ILE A 86 -17.43 -19.19 -5.05
CA ILE A 86 -16.20 -19.92 -5.36
C ILE A 86 -16.31 -21.34 -4.80
N ARG A 87 -15.89 -22.31 -5.56
CA ARG A 87 -15.89 -23.71 -5.13
C ARG A 87 -14.82 -23.95 -4.06
N GLU A 88 -15.16 -24.77 -3.07
CA GLU A 88 -14.28 -25.04 -1.94
C GLU A 88 -12.98 -25.75 -2.36
N ASP A 89 -13.03 -26.62 -3.36
CA ASP A 89 -11.83 -27.28 -3.89
C ASP A 89 -10.83 -26.31 -4.50
N ILE A 90 -11.25 -25.16 -5.02
CA ILE A 90 -10.38 -24.08 -5.47
C ILE A 90 -9.75 -23.37 -4.28
N LEU A 91 -10.53 -23.06 -3.25
CA LEU A 91 -10.03 -22.37 -2.04
C LEU A 91 -9.06 -23.23 -1.23
N ALA A 92 -9.31 -24.56 -1.19
CA ALA A 92 -8.48 -25.51 -0.48
C ALA A 92 -7.17 -25.88 -1.21
N ASN A 93 -7.08 -25.59 -2.50
CA ASN A 93 -5.93 -26.00 -3.32
C ASN A 93 -4.83 -24.93 -3.33
N TYR A 94 -3.65 -25.28 -2.86
CA TYR A 94 -2.48 -24.39 -2.90
C TYR A 94 -2.07 -23.96 -4.32
N ASN A 95 -2.32 -24.77 -5.34
CA ASN A 95 -2.03 -24.39 -6.72
C ASN A 95 -2.95 -23.27 -7.24
N SER A 96 -4.04 -22.97 -6.55
CA SER A 96 -4.95 -21.88 -6.91
C SER A 96 -4.32 -20.49 -6.77
N PHE A 97 -3.25 -20.33 -6.00
CA PHE A 97 -2.48 -19.08 -5.93
C PHE A 97 -1.88 -18.68 -7.28
N ASP A 98 -1.51 -19.65 -8.11
CA ASP A 98 -0.88 -19.41 -9.41
C ASP A 98 -1.82 -19.70 -10.59
N ASN A 99 -2.88 -20.51 -10.37
CA ASN A 99 -3.72 -21.07 -11.43
C ASN A 99 -5.22 -20.75 -11.28
N SER A 100 -5.58 -19.74 -10.53
CA SER A 100 -6.96 -19.28 -10.42
C SER A 100 -7.05 -17.76 -10.45
N ASP A 101 -8.25 -17.23 -10.80
CA ASP A 101 -8.56 -15.81 -10.76
C ASP A 101 -9.00 -15.34 -9.34
N VAL A 102 -8.90 -16.21 -8.34
CA VAL A 102 -9.25 -15.88 -6.96
C VAL A 102 -8.14 -15.05 -6.35
N SER A 103 -8.49 -13.95 -5.69
CA SER A 103 -7.50 -13.08 -5.05
C SER A 103 -6.75 -13.79 -3.90
N TRP A 104 -5.47 -13.51 -3.78
CA TRP A 104 -4.58 -14.15 -2.81
C TRP A 104 -5.00 -13.92 -1.35
N ASP A 105 -5.61 -12.79 -1.05
CA ASP A 105 -6.09 -12.48 0.28
C ASP A 105 -7.26 -13.41 0.68
N VAL A 106 -8.17 -13.73 -0.23
CA VAL A 106 -9.26 -14.68 -0.03
C VAL A 106 -8.71 -16.09 0.14
N LEU A 107 -7.79 -16.53 -0.74
CA LEU A 107 -7.15 -17.84 -0.62
C LEU A 107 -6.41 -17.98 0.71
N THR A 108 -5.63 -16.96 1.08
CA THR A 108 -4.88 -16.95 2.34
C THR A 108 -5.82 -16.97 3.55
N ALA A 109 -6.91 -16.21 3.51
CA ALA A 109 -7.88 -16.19 4.58
C ALA A 109 -8.58 -17.54 4.78
N TYR A 110 -8.91 -18.24 3.67
CA TYR A 110 -9.46 -19.59 3.74
C TYR A 110 -8.45 -20.58 4.33
N GLN A 111 -7.22 -20.59 3.82
CA GLN A 111 -6.15 -21.48 4.32
C GLN A 111 -5.80 -21.22 5.79
N ALA A 112 -5.97 -19.98 6.25
CA ALA A 112 -5.80 -19.60 7.66
C ALA A 112 -7.02 -19.94 8.54
N GLY A 113 -8.10 -20.51 7.98
CA GLY A 113 -9.31 -20.85 8.72
C GLY A 113 -10.11 -19.64 9.20
N MET A 114 -10.01 -18.49 8.51
CA MET A 114 -10.74 -17.27 8.88
C MET A 114 -12.23 -17.35 8.52
N PHE A 115 -12.59 -18.21 7.59
CA PHE A 115 -13.95 -18.53 7.22
C PHE A 115 -14.03 -19.98 6.71
N GLY A 116 -15.22 -20.55 6.70
CA GLY A 116 -15.45 -21.91 6.24
C GLY A 116 -16.74 -22.04 5.44
N SER A 117 -16.91 -23.16 4.75
CA SER A 117 -18.11 -23.45 3.98
C SER A 117 -19.33 -23.65 4.88
N TYR A 118 -20.47 -23.19 4.39
CA TYR A 118 -21.78 -23.41 4.98
C TYR A 118 -22.74 -23.98 3.95
N GLY A 119 -23.17 -25.21 4.18
CA GLY A 119 -24.01 -25.92 3.23
C GLY A 119 -23.24 -26.42 2.01
N THR A 120 -23.97 -26.69 0.92
CA THR A 120 -23.40 -27.29 -0.32
C THR A 120 -23.29 -26.30 -1.48
N ASP A 121 -23.73 -25.04 -1.31
CA ASP A 121 -24.01 -24.12 -2.40
C ASP A 121 -22.92 -23.04 -2.61
N GLY A 122 -21.70 -23.31 -2.16
CA GLY A 122 -20.59 -22.32 -2.25
C GLY A 122 -20.84 -21.08 -1.41
N ARG A 123 -21.56 -21.23 -0.29
CA ARG A 123 -21.74 -20.20 0.73
C ARG A 123 -20.72 -20.38 1.83
N TYR A 124 -20.23 -19.26 2.34
CA TYR A 124 -19.23 -19.22 3.37
C TYR A 124 -19.65 -18.35 4.54
N VAL A 125 -19.12 -18.66 5.72
CA VAL A 125 -19.37 -17.94 6.97
C VAL A 125 -18.02 -17.65 7.63
N GLY A 126 -17.83 -16.43 8.10
CA GLY A 126 -16.65 -16.04 8.88
C GLY A 126 -16.70 -16.62 10.29
N VAL A 127 -15.53 -16.96 10.86
CA VAL A 127 -15.45 -17.55 12.22
C VAL A 127 -16.02 -16.66 13.32
N THR A 128 -16.22 -15.37 13.05
CA THR A 128 -16.83 -14.40 13.96
C THR A 128 -18.34 -14.22 13.75
N GLU A 129 -18.91 -14.94 12.79
CA GLU A 129 -20.33 -14.85 12.45
C GLU A 129 -21.11 -16.04 13.00
N MET A 130 -22.36 -15.82 13.21
CA MET A 130 -23.36 -16.87 13.45
C MET A 130 -24.42 -16.83 12.36
N ILE A 131 -25.04 -17.96 12.14
CA ILE A 131 -26.11 -18.13 11.19
C ILE A 131 -27.41 -18.10 11.96
N SER A 132 -28.41 -17.38 11.49
CA SER A 132 -29.75 -17.38 12.07
C SER A 132 -30.33 -18.79 12.09
N PRO A 133 -31.19 -19.13 13.07
CA PRO A 133 -31.75 -20.48 13.18
C PRO A 133 -32.52 -20.94 11.94
N ASP A 134 -33.06 -20.04 11.16
CA ASP A 134 -33.73 -20.29 9.89
C ASP A 134 -32.78 -20.33 8.68
N GLY A 135 -31.46 -20.06 8.88
CA GLY A 135 -30.45 -20.05 7.84
C GLY A 135 -30.51 -18.84 6.88
N SER A 136 -31.34 -17.85 7.18
CA SER A 136 -31.63 -16.75 6.23
C SER A 136 -30.56 -15.67 6.17
N TYR A 137 -29.84 -15.43 7.26
CA TYR A 137 -28.79 -14.40 7.29
C TYR A 137 -27.67 -14.73 8.26
N HIS A 138 -26.52 -14.12 8.02
CA HIS A 138 -25.37 -14.16 8.92
C HIS A 138 -25.32 -12.88 9.76
N TYR A 139 -24.92 -12.99 11.02
CA TYR A 139 -24.80 -11.85 11.91
C TYR A 139 -23.62 -12.04 12.89
N VAL A 140 -23.11 -10.93 13.37
CA VAL A 140 -22.07 -10.92 14.39
C VAL A 140 -22.74 -10.86 15.77
N PRO A 141 -22.54 -11.86 16.64
CA PRO A 141 -23.14 -11.86 17.98
C PRO A 141 -22.40 -10.87 18.89
N GLY A 142 -23.05 -9.76 19.20
CA GLY A 142 -22.47 -8.71 20.04
C GLY A 142 -21.56 -7.75 19.29
N ALA A 143 -20.70 -7.07 20.04
CA ALA A 143 -19.76 -6.09 19.49
C ALA A 143 -18.34 -6.67 19.45
N LEU A 144 -17.81 -6.90 18.25
CA LEU A 144 -16.43 -7.31 18.04
C LEU A 144 -15.49 -6.12 18.14
N GLN A 145 -14.46 -6.25 18.96
CA GLN A 145 -13.36 -5.29 18.97
C GLN A 145 -12.44 -5.57 17.78
N GLN A 146 -12.35 -4.61 16.89
CA GLN A 146 -11.54 -4.70 15.70
C GLN A 146 -10.46 -3.60 15.71
N SER A 147 -9.28 -3.95 15.22
CA SER A 147 -8.19 -3.00 15.03
C SER A 147 -7.53 -3.19 13.68
N SER A 148 -7.14 -2.09 13.08
CA SER A 148 -6.38 -2.07 11.83
C SER A 148 -5.22 -1.12 11.97
N ALA A 149 -4.04 -1.55 11.51
CA ALA A 149 -2.86 -0.69 11.44
C ALA A 149 -2.23 -0.81 10.06
N ILE A 150 -2.04 0.31 9.39
CA ILE A 150 -1.41 0.41 8.09
C ILE A 150 -0.13 1.22 8.24
N THR A 151 0.99 0.63 7.88
CA THR A 151 2.27 1.34 7.81
C THR A 151 2.82 1.21 6.39
N LYS A 152 3.04 2.34 5.74
CA LYS A 152 3.74 2.42 4.46
C LYS A 152 5.06 3.14 4.68
N SER A 153 6.14 2.61 4.12
CA SER A 153 7.45 3.24 4.15
C SER A 153 8.13 3.06 2.81
N GLY A 154 8.92 4.03 2.41
CA GLY A 154 9.68 3.98 1.18
C GLY A 154 9.97 5.36 0.63
N HIS A 155 10.89 5.41 -0.32
CA HIS A 155 11.20 6.60 -1.09
C HIS A 155 11.61 6.19 -2.50
N LYS A 156 11.44 7.09 -3.43
CA LYS A 156 11.94 6.97 -4.79
C LYS A 156 12.98 8.05 -5.02
N ASN A 157 14.17 7.64 -5.41
CA ASN A 157 15.25 8.54 -5.79
C ASN A 157 15.57 8.31 -7.26
N ASP A 158 15.74 9.40 -7.99
CA ASP A 158 16.26 9.41 -9.34
C ASP A 158 17.74 9.86 -9.29
N LEU A 159 18.59 9.12 -9.96
CA LEU A 159 19.99 9.49 -10.15
C LEU A 159 20.14 9.98 -11.59
N VAL A 160 20.53 11.24 -11.73
CA VAL A 160 20.67 11.90 -13.04
C VAL A 160 22.13 12.16 -13.29
N PHE A 161 22.62 11.72 -14.44
CA PHE A 161 23.92 12.05 -14.98
C PHE A 161 23.75 13.06 -16.10
N ASN A 162 24.48 14.16 -16.03
CA ASN A 162 24.44 15.21 -17.03
C ASN A 162 25.85 15.42 -17.58
N PHE A 163 25.94 15.55 -18.90
CA PHE A 163 27.17 15.85 -19.62
C PHE A 163 26.97 17.10 -20.46
N GLY A 164 27.84 18.06 -20.31
CA GLY A 164 27.82 19.29 -21.10
C GLY A 164 29.16 19.50 -21.84
N PHE A 165 29.11 19.99 -23.06
CA PHE A 165 30.28 20.25 -23.88
C PHE A 165 30.19 21.65 -24.44
N ASN A 166 31.33 22.37 -24.40
CA ASN A 166 31.50 23.63 -25.06
C ASN A 166 32.54 23.49 -26.19
N VAL A 167 32.10 23.71 -27.42
CA VAL A 167 32.97 23.62 -28.61
C VAL A 167 33.12 25.00 -29.22
N SER A 168 34.32 25.56 -29.11
CA SER A 168 34.74 26.83 -29.71
C SER A 168 33.88 28.04 -29.32
N ASP A 169 33.18 28.00 -28.19
CA ASP A 169 32.19 28.99 -27.74
C ASP A 169 31.03 29.23 -28.74
N LYS A 170 30.82 28.31 -29.65
CA LYS A 170 29.75 28.38 -30.67
C LYS A 170 28.69 27.34 -30.50
N PHE A 171 29.08 26.18 -29.98
CA PHE A 171 28.19 25.05 -29.76
C PHE A 171 28.22 24.59 -28.29
N PHE A 172 27.07 24.49 -27.69
CA PHE A 172 26.88 24.02 -26.34
C PHE A 172 25.89 22.85 -26.39
N PHE A 173 26.27 21.74 -25.82
CA PHE A 173 25.45 20.50 -25.76
C PHE A 173 25.23 20.09 -24.30
#